data_ca09ad101cf1e14a2a5e49c51ab9d08c
#
_entry.id   ca09ad101cf1e14a2a5e49c51ab9d08c
#
_cell.length_a   1.000
_cell.length_b   1.000
_cell.length_c   1.000
_cell.angle_alpha   90.00
_cell.angle_beta   90.00
_cell.angle_gamma   90.00
#
_symmetry.space_group_name_H-M   'P 1'
#
loop_
_entity.id
_entity.type
_entity.pdbx_description
1 polymer ?
#
loop_
_entity_poly.entity_id
_entity_poly.type
_entity_poly.pdbx_seq_one_letter_code
_entity_poly.pdbx_strand_id
1 'polypeptide(L)'
;MRIDELLAQNNRPVFSFEFFPPKTEEGLRNLFEAVGELRSLRPDFVSVTYGAGGSTATKTIEIVSRIKEEYGIEAMPHFTCVGSTVDELQETLGAMAAAGVDNVLALRGDPPAGQEEWVKTDGGLEYSRELVELIRGGYPFAVGAACFPETHIHATSAEDDLYYLKEKVDAGAQFLITQLFFENALYFDFVRRARDIGIDVPIVPGIMPITNVKQLERMTSLCGASIPARLRRELVSRSDQPDAVKDFGVAYATMQCAELLRGGAPGVHFYTLNRSPATRAILSALKLLRPWEDAGVYGRSSISSFSATAGVPSGRS
;
A
#
# COMPACT_ATOMS: atom_id res chain seq x y z
N MET A 1 5.52 -6.25 16.09
CA MET A 1 4.10 -6.62 15.85
C MET A 1 3.91 -6.96 14.40
N ARG A 2 3.26 -8.08 14.09
CA ARG A 2 3.08 -8.51 12.70
C ARG A 2 1.83 -7.86 12.08
N ILE A 3 1.99 -7.29 10.88
CA ILE A 3 0.90 -6.59 10.16
C ILE A 3 -0.15 -7.57 9.64
N ASP A 4 0.25 -8.77 9.20
CA ASP A 4 -0.68 -9.82 8.78
C ASP A 4 -1.61 -10.25 9.92
N GLU A 5 -1.09 -10.40 11.13
CA GLU A 5 -1.89 -10.72 12.32
C GLU A 5 -2.84 -9.58 12.69
N LEU A 6 -2.36 -8.33 12.58
CA LEU A 6 -3.19 -7.15 12.83
C LEU A 6 -4.38 -7.06 11.86
N LEU A 7 -4.13 -7.29 10.56
CA LEU A 7 -5.16 -7.29 9.54
C LEU A 7 -6.14 -8.47 9.68
N ALA A 8 -5.64 -9.63 10.13
CA ALA A 8 -6.47 -10.82 10.37
C ALA A 8 -7.46 -10.66 11.54
N GLN A 9 -7.18 -9.79 12.51
CA GLN A 9 -8.11 -9.51 13.61
C GLN A 9 -9.43 -8.91 13.13
N ASN A 10 -9.42 -8.15 12.07
CA ASN A 10 -10.58 -7.55 11.37
C ASN A 10 -11.66 -6.94 12.30
N ASN A 11 -11.24 -6.43 13.45
CA ASN A 11 -12.12 -5.85 14.46
C ASN A 11 -12.33 -4.34 14.28
N ARG A 12 -11.45 -3.69 13.52
CA ARG A 12 -11.48 -2.29 13.11
C ARG A 12 -10.57 -2.06 11.91
N PRO A 13 -10.75 -0.97 11.14
CA PRO A 13 -9.83 -0.60 10.07
C PRO A 13 -8.41 -0.32 10.58
N VAL A 14 -7.43 -0.72 9.79
CA VAL A 14 -6.01 -0.45 10.00
C VAL A 14 -5.60 0.83 9.27
N PHE A 15 -4.90 1.74 9.95
CA PHE A 15 -4.43 2.99 9.38
C PHE A 15 -2.91 3.06 9.39
N SER A 16 -2.32 3.33 8.24
CA SER A 16 -0.88 3.39 8.07
C SER A 16 -0.41 4.55 7.20
N PHE A 17 0.84 4.93 7.35
CA PHE A 17 1.45 6.07 6.66
C PHE A 17 2.74 5.63 5.98
N GLU A 18 2.97 6.12 4.76
CA GLU A 18 4.21 5.92 4.05
C GLU A 18 5.11 7.16 4.12
N PHE A 19 6.38 6.90 4.37
CA PHE A 19 7.47 7.86 4.34
C PHE A 19 8.55 7.40 3.38
N PHE A 20 9.39 8.33 2.91
CA PHE A 20 10.57 8.02 2.12
C PHE A 20 11.83 8.60 2.74
N PRO A 21 12.98 7.90 2.65
CA PRO A 21 14.25 8.37 3.19
C PRO A 21 14.67 9.67 2.50
N PRO A 22 14.80 10.78 3.22
CA PRO A 22 15.21 12.04 2.63
C PRO A 22 16.72 12.05 2.36
N LYS A 23 17.15 12.88 1.40
CA LYS A 23 18.58 12.99 1.03
C LYS A 23 19.39 13.90 1.95
N THR A 24 18.73 14.75 2.73
CA THR A 24 19.37 15.77 3.59
C THR A 24 19.02 15.58 5.05
N GLU A 25 19.87 16.08 5.95
CA GLU A 25 19.63 16.07 7.39
C GLU A 25 18.39 16.91 7.77
N GLU A 26 18.15 18.02 7.09
CA GLU A 26 16.93 18.80 7.26
C GLU A 26 15.69 17.97 6.90
N GLY A 27 15.72 17.29 5.76
CA GLY A 27 14.66 16.37 5.36
C GLY A 27 14.42 15.26 6.38
N LEU A 28 15.49 14.76 7.02
CA LEU A 28 15.38 13.74 8.08
C LEU A 28 14.71 14.28 9.33
N ARG A 29 15.04 15.51 9.74
CA ARG A 29 14.32 16.18 10.83
C ARG A 29 12.85 16.37 10.51
N ASN A 30 12.52 16.87 9.32
CA ASN A 30 11.13 17.06 8.87
C ASN A 30 10.34 15.73 8.82
N LEU A 31 11.00 14.63 8.44
CA LEU A 31 10.37 13.30 8.49
C LEU A 31 9.97 12.93 9.92
N PHE A 32 10.91 13.05 10.88
CA PHE A 32 10.61 12.68 12.26
C PHE A 32 9.63 13.65 12.93
N GLU A 33 9.61 14.92 12.56
CA GLU A 33 8.57 15.86 12.96
C GLU A 33 7.18 15.38 12.46
N ALA A 34 7.08 15.01 11.18
CA ALA A 34 5.84 14.48 10.60
C ALA A 34 5.40 13.17 11.28
N VAL A 35 6.33 12.25 11.59
CA VAL A 35 6.04 11.03 12.37
C VAL A 35 5.50 11.39 13.75
N GLY A 36 6.14 12.32 14.45
CA GLY A 36 5.73 12.80 15.77
C GLY A 36 4.32 13.40 15.76
N GLU A 37 3.99 14.22 14.78
CA GLU A 37 2.66 14.79 14.60
C GLU A 37 1.59 13.73 14.33
N LEU A 38 1.90 12.76 13.46
CA LEU A 38 0.98 11.69 13.10
C LEU A 38 0.83 10.63 14.21
N ARG A 39 1.81 10.51 15.13
CA ARG A 39 1.74 9.60 16.28
C ARG A 39 0.48 9.85 17.13
N SER A 40 0.07 11.11 17.29
CA SER A 40 -1.14 11.48 18.05
C SER A 40 -2.41 10.83 17.51
N LEU A 41 -2.42 10.47 16.22
CA LEU A 41 -3.52 9.76 15.56
C LEU A 41 -3.46 8.26 15.78
N ARG A 42 -2.45 7.74 16.49
CA ARG A 42 -2.26 6.30 16.76
C ARG A 42 -2.39 5.47 15.48
N PRO A 43 -1.47 5.65 14.51
CA PRO A 43 -1.41 4.74 13.37
C PRO A 43 -1.06 3.34 13.85
N ASP A 44 -1.47 2.33 13.09
CA ASP A 44 -1.17 0.94 13.40
C ASP A 44 0.25 0.59 12.99
N PHE A 45 0.69 1.10 11.85
CA PHE A 45 2.08 1.01 11.41
C PHE A 45 2.44 2.16 10.46
N VAL A 46 3.72 2.27 10.17
CA VAL A 46 4.23 3.09 9.08
C VAL A 46 5.05 2.25 8.12
N SER A 47 5.18 2.68 6.86
CA SER A 47 6.16 2.12 5.95
C SER A 47 7.21 3.15 5.56
N VAL A 48 8.41 2.67 5.24
CA VAL A 48 9.52 3.51 4.78
C VAL A 48 10.03 2.95 3.46
N THR A 49 9.97 3.77 2.41
CA THR A 49 10.37 3.34 1.07
C THR A 49 11.86 3.05 0.99
N TYR A 50 12.24 2.29 -0.04
CA TYR A 50 13.61 1.89 -0.32
C TYR A 50 14.09 2.58 -1.58
N GLY A 51 15.30 3.13 -1.57
CA GLY A 51 15.83 3.83 -2.74
C GLY A 51 16.25 2.85 -3.83
N ALA A 52 16.12 3.28 -5.09
CA ALA A 52 16.51 2.50 -6.23
C ALA A 52 17.97 2.01 -6.13
N GLY A 53 18.19 0.72 -6.47
CA GLY A 53 19.51 0.09 -6.47
C GLY A 53 20.16 -0.08 -5.09
N GLY A 54 19.38 -0.24 -4.01
CA GLY A 54 19.92 -0.56 -2.68
C GLY A 54 20.64 0.59 -1.95
N SER A 55 20.82 1.73 -2.58
CA SER A 55 21.62 2.87 -2.09
C SER A 55 21.16 3.48 -0.77
N THR A 56 19.97 3.10 -0.29
CA THR A 56 19.38 3.62 0.96
C THR A 56 19.09 2.52 1.99
N ALA A 57 19.57 1.29 1.78
CA ALA A 57 19.28 0.15 2.66
C ALA A 57 19.54 0.48 4.13
N THR A 58 20.77 0.86 4.47
CA THR A 58 21.17 1.23 5.84
C THR A 58 20.31 2.34 6.40
N LYS A 59 20.09 3.38 5.61
CA LYS A 59 19.27 4.54 6.04
C LYS A 59 17.81 4.17 6.27
N THR A 60 17.24 3.30 5.45
CA THR A 60 15.87 2.80 5.63
C THR A 60 15.76 1.99 6.92
N ILE A 61 16.72 1.10 7.19
CA ILE A 61 16.77 0.33 8.45
C ILE A 61 16.90 1.25 9.66
N GLU A 62 17.80 2.25 9.61
CA GLU A 62 17.96 3.25 10.68
C GLU A 62 16.68 4.00 10.97
N ILE A 63 15.97 4.48 9.93
CA ILE A 63 14.70 5.20 10.08
C ILE A 63 13.64 4.29 10.69
N VAL A 64 13.51 3.05 10.19
CA VAL A 64 12.55 2.07 10.70
C VAL A 64 12.82 1.75 12.17
N SER A 65 14.08 1.44 12.53
CA SER A 65 14.46 1.15 13.93
C SER A 65 14.15 2.33 14.84
N ARG A 66 14.52 3.52 14.43
CA ARG A 66 14.28 4.73 15.20
C ARG A 66 12.78 5.03 15.38
N ILE A 67 11.95 4.81 14.36
CA ILE A 67 10.49 4.95 14.50
C ILE A 67 9.93 3.95 15.53
N LYS A 68 10.39 2.70 15.48
CA LYS A 68 9.96 1.67 16.46
C LYS A 68 10.41 2.03 17.87
N GLU A 69 11.65 2.42 18.08
CA GLU A 69 12.25 2.65 19.39
C GLU A 69 11.78 3.98 20.03
N GLU A 70 11.84 5.09 19.29
CA GLU A 70 11.57 6.42 19.85
C GLU A 70 10.08 6.79 19.83
N TYR A 71 9.33 6.31 18.82
CA TYR A 71 7.91 6.68 18.65
C TYR A 71 6.96 5.56 19.07
N GLY A 72 7.44 4.33 19.23
CA GLY A 72 6.61 3.18 19.60
C GLY A 72 5.57 2.81 18.55
N ILE A 73 5.86 3.09 17.27
CA ILE A 73 5.00 2.77 16.12
C ILE A 73 5.65 1.60 15.38
N GLU A 74 4.87 0.58 15.01
CA GLU A 74 5.38 -0.49 14.13
C GLU A 74 5.81 0.11 12.79
N ALA A 75 6.97 -0.35 12.27
CA ALA A 75 7.53 0.20 11.05
C ALA A 75 7.98 -0.92 10.11
N MET A 76 7.57 -0.81 8.85
CA MET A 76 7.81 -1.76 7.77
C MET A 76 8.71 -1.13 6.71
N PRO A 77 9.94 -1.60 6.49
CA PRO A 77 10.73 -1.19 5.35
C PRO A 77 10.12 -1.73 4.06
N HIS A 78 10.17 -0.95 2.98
CA HIS A 78 10.13 -1.51 1.64
C HIS A 78 11.45 -2.20 1.37
N PHE A 79 11.43 -3.24 0.55
CA PHE A 79 12.63 -3.96 0.14
C PHE A 79 12.53 -4.36 -1.32
N THR A 80 13.55 -4.04 -2.11
CA THR A 80 13.54 -4.28 -3.56
C THR A 80 14.66 -5.22 -3.96
N CYS A 81 14.41 -6.04 -5.00
CA CYS A 81 15.43 -6.95 -5.53
C CYS A 81 16.25 -6.34 -6.68
N VAL A 82 15.82 -5.23 -7.26
CA VAL A 82 16.54 -4.60 -8.38
C VAL A 82 17.93 -4.13 -7.97
N GLY A 83 18.92 -4.39 -8.82
CA GLY A 83 20.29 -3.91 -8.63
C GLY A 83 21.11 -4.67 -7.59
N SER A 84 20.60 -5.78 -7.04
CA SER A 84 21.29 -6.58 -6.02
C SER A 84 21.39 -8.05 -6.41
N THR A 85 22.45 -8.69 -6.00
CA THR A 85 22.62 -10.16 -6.03
C THR A 85 21.83 -10.82 -4.90
N VAL A 86 21.60 -12.13 -4.99
CA VAL A 86 20.94 -12.88 -3.91
C VAL A 86 21.70 -12.79 -2.59
N ASP A 87 23.04 -12.83 -2.63
CA ASP A 87 23.88 -12.73 -1.42
C ASP A 87 23.70 -11.36 -0.74
N GLU A 88 23.71 -10.26 -1.51
CA GLU A 88 23.47 -8.91 -0.97
C GLU A 88 22.05 -8.75 -0.40
N LEU A 89 21.06 -9.37 -1.05
CA LEU A 89 19.69 -9.40 -0.53
C LEU A 89 19.62 -10.15 0.81
N GLN A 90 20.29 -11.29 0.94
CA GLN A 90 20.35 -12.07 2.17
C GLN A 90 21.08 -11.33 3.30
N GLU A 91 22.19 -10.65 2.99
CA GLU A 91 22.89 -9.80 3.96
C GLU A 91 21.99 -8.70 4.50
N THR A 92 21.26 -8.00 3.61
CA THR A 92 20.31 -6.94 4.00
C THR A 92 19.17 -7.48 4.83
N LEU A 93 18.58 -8.62 4.46
CA LEU A 93 17.53 -9.28 5.24
C LEU A 93 18.03 -9.71 6.62
N GLY A 94 19.28 -10.20 6.71
CA GLY A 94 19.93 -10.49 7.99
C GLY A 94 20.09 -9.24 8.86
N ALA A 95 20.49 -8.11 8.28
CA ALA A 95 20.57 -6.82 8.98
C ALA A 95 19.19 -6.33 9.47
N MET A 96 18.15 -6.45 8.65
CA MET A 96 16.77 -6.14 9.05
C MET A 96 16.32 -7.02 10.23
N ALA A 97 16.58 -8.32 10.18
CA ALA A 97 16.24 -9.24 11.27
C ALA A 97 16.98 -8.89 12.57
N ALA A 98 18.28 -8.59 12.49
CA ALA A 98 19.09 -8.15 13.62
C ALA A 98 18.61 -6.81 14.22
N ALA A 99 18.05 -5.93 13.38
CA ALA A 99 17.44 -4.66 13.79
C ALA A 99 15.99 -4.80 14.35
N GLY A 100 15.48 -6.02 14.52
CA GLY A 100 14.15 -6.27 15.07
C GLY A 100 12.99 -5.86 14.14
N VAL A 101 13.21 -5.90 12.82
CA VAL A 101 12.12 -5.74 11.84
C VAL A 101 11.21 -6.96 11.88
N ASP A 102 9.91 -6.74 11.91
CA ASP A 102 8.89 -7.82 11.91
C ASP A 102 8.17 -7.94 10.55
N ASN A 103 8.20 -6.90 9.73
CA ASN A 103 7.38 -6.77 8.54
C ASN A 103 8.20 -6.20 7.37
N VAL A 104 8.00 -6.69 6.15
CA VAL A 104 8.69 -6.22 4.93
C VAL A 104 7.68 -6.09 3.79
N LEU A 105 7.74 -4.98 3.04
CA LEU A 105 7.03 -4.86 1.76
C LEU A 105 7.96 -5.25 0.62
N ALA A 106 7.74 -6.42 0.05
CA ALA A 106 8.58 -7.00 -1.01
C ALA A 106 8.18 -6.45 -2.39
N LEU A 107 9.11 -5.76 -3.03
CA LEU A 107 8.91 -5.09 -4.32
C LEU A 107 9.99 -5.51 -5.32
N ARG A 108 9.71 -5.38 -6.61
CA ARG A 108 10.78 -5.52 -7.63
C ARG A 108 11.75 -4.35 -7.54
N GLY A 109 11.24 -3.15 -7.45
CA GLY A 109 11.94 -1.88 -7.59
C GLY A 109 11.86 -1.33 -9.02
N ASP A 110 12.13 -0.05 -9.15
CA ASP A 110 12.21 0.65 -10.44
C ASP A 110 13.62 0.55 -11.01
N PRO A 111 13.78 0.68 -12.35
CA PRO A 111 15.10 0.78 -12.95
C PRO A 111 15.94 1.88 -12.29
N PRO A 112 17.26 1.69 -12.18
CA PRO A 112 18.15 2.75 -11.69
C PRO A 112 17.99 4.04 -12.50
N ALA A 113 18.18 5.19 -11.85
CA ALA A 113 18.04 6.50 -12.50
C ALA A 113 18.89 6.59 -13.78
N GLY A 114 18.26 6.91 -14.92
CA GLY A 114 18.90 7.02 -16.23
C GLY A 114 18.86 5.74 -17.07
N GLN A 115 18.22 4.67 -16.58
CA GLN A 115 17.91 3.48 -17.37
C GLN A 115 16.40 3.45 -17.66
N GLU A 116 16.02 3.31 -18.92
CA GLU A 116 14.63 3.22 -19.34
C GLU A 116 14.09 1.80 -19.24
N GLU A 117 14.99 0.81 -19.36
CA GLU A 117 14.63 -0.61 -19.30
C GLU A 117 15.18 -1.26 -18.04
N TRP A 118 14.38 -2.16 -17.50
CA TRP A 118 14.78 -3.00 -16.40
C TRP A 118 15.70 -4.13 -16.91
N VAL A 119 16.87 -4.27 -16.29
CA VAL A 119 17.81 -5.36 -16.58
C VAL A 119 18.05 -6.15 -15.30
N LYS A 120 17.87 -7.48 -15.38
CA LYS A 120 18.19 -8.39 -14.28
C LYS A 120 19.67 -8.28 -13.90
N THR A 121 19.94 -8.10 -12.62
CA THR A 121 21.31 -8.20 -12.08
C THR A 121 21.79 -9.64 -12.19
N ASP A 122 23.02 -9.85 -12.67
CA ASP A 122 23.64 -11.18 -12.70
C ASP A 122 23.74 -11.74 -11.27
N GLY A 123 23.30 -12.98 -11.07
CA GLY A 123 23.14 -13.56 -9.73
C GLY A 123 22.06 -12.94 -8.85
N GLY A 124 21.21 -12.04 -9.40
CA GLY A 124 20.08 -11.41 -8.71
C GLY A 124 18.73 -12.05 -9.03
N LEU A 125 17.67 -11.44 -8.48
CA LEU A 125 16.27 -11.83 -8.72
C LEU A 125 15.65 -10.95 -9.81
N GLU A 126 14.69 -11.51 -10.54
CA GLU A 126 14.01 -10.82 -11.63
C GLU A 126 12.70 -10.18 -11.21
N TYR A 127 11.93 -10.87 -10.37
CA TYR A 127 10.59 -10.46 -9.99
C TYR A 127 10.41 -10.42 -8.47
N SER A 128 9.49 -9.59 -8.01
CA SER A 128 9.11 -9.53 -6.58
C SER A 128 8.59 -10.85 -6.03
N ARG A 129 8.05 -11.74 -6.85
CA ARG A 129 7.66 -13.10 -6.45
C ARG A 129 8.86 -13.87 -5.89
N GLU A 130 9.98 -13.86 -6.61
CA GLU A 130 11.22 -14.54 -6.17
C GLU A 130 11.75 -13.95 -4.86
N LEU A 131 11.60 -12.62 -4.69
CA LEU A 131 11.94 -11.97 -3.43
C LEU A 131 11.03 -12.43 -2.27
N VAL A 132 9.73 -12.56 -2.52
CA VAL A 132 8.78 -13.12 -1.54
C VAL A 132 9.19 -14.54 -1.14
N GLU A 133 9.51 -15.40 -2.11
CA GLU A 133 10.00 -16.77 -1.87
C GLU A 133 11.28 -16.80 -1.02
N LEU A 134 12.26 -15.95 -1.37
CA LEU A 134 13.51 -15.82 -0.61
C LEU A 134 13.26 -15.43 0.84
N ILE A 135 12.41 -14.41 1.08
CA ILE A 135 12.09 -13.95 2.42
C ILE A 135 11.37 -15.05 3.21
N ARG A 136 10.35 -15.67 2.60
CA ARG A 136 9.54 -16.71 3.27
C ARG A 136 10.33 -17.99 3.58
N GLY A 137 11.34 -18.30 2.76
CA GLY A 137 12.20 -19.47 2.93
C GLY A 137 13.24 -19.37 4.05
N GLY A 138 13.60 -18.14 4.49
CA GLY A 138 14.70 -17.96 5.42
C GLY A 138 14.49 -16.98 6.57
N TYR A 139 13.39 -16.20 6.59
CA TYR A 139 13.21 -15.12 7.55
C TYR A 139 11.80 -15.08 8.14
N PRO A 140 11.64 -14.64 9.40
CA PRO A 140 10.36 -14.68 10.12
C PRO A 140 9.45 -13.47 9.83
N PHE A 141 9.72 -12.68 8.81
CA PHE A 141 8.96 -11.46 8.51
C PHE A 141 7.52 -11.76 8.05
N ALA A 142 6.58 -10.89 8.40
CA ALA A 142 5.34 -10.75 7.65
C ALA A 142 5.66 -10.06 6.31
N VAL A 143 5.18 -10.62 5.22
CA VAL A 143 5.51 -10.13 3.87
C VAL A 143 4.28 -9.51 3.22
N GLY A 144 4.36 -8.21 2.94
CA GLY A 144 3.43 -7.51 2.07
C GLY A 144 3.93 -7.43 0.63
N ALA A 145 3.02 -7.20 -0.31
CA ALA A 145 3.35 -6.94 -1.70
C ALA A 145 2.46 -5.83 -2.29
N ALA A 146 2.92 -5.21 -3.38
CA ALA A 146 2.14 -4.21 -4.10
C ALA A 146 1.17 -4.86 -5.09
N CYS A 147 0.01 -4.20 -5.29
CA CYS A 147 -0.98 -4.53 -6.31
C CYS A 147 -1.54 -3.26 -6.98
N PHE A 148 -2.17 -3.39 -8.14
CA PHE A 148 -2.50 -2.28 -9.02
C PHE A 148 -3.97 -2.33 -9.45
N PRO A 149 -4.87 -1.51 -8.85
CA PRO A 149 -6.27 -1.48 -9.24
C PRO A 149 -6.52 -1.13 -10.72
N GLU A 150 -5.63 -0.31 -11.29
CA GLU A 150 -5.68 0.15 -12.69
C GLU A 150 -4.71 -0.60 -13.61
N THR A 151 -4.17 -1.75 -13.18
CA THR A 151 -3.16 -2.54 -13.89
C THR A 151 -1.76 -1.89 -13.84
N HIS A 152 -0.72 -2.70 -13.66
CA HIS A 152 0.66 -2.23 -13.68
C HIS A 152 1.05 -1.72 -15.07
N ILE A 153 1.76 -0.59 -15.15
CA ILE A 153 2.11 0.08 -16.42
C ILE A 153 2.90 -0.79 -17.41
N HIS A 154 3.57 -1.84 -16.92
CA HIS A 154 4.33 -2.79 -17.74
C HIS A 154 3.61 -4.14 -17.88
N ALA A 155 2.40 -4.31 -17.38
CA ALA A 155 1.61 -5.51 -17.62
C ALA A 155 1.02 -5.48 -19.02
N THR A 156 0.92 -6.64 -19.67
CA THR A 156 0.37 -6.77 -21.02
C THR A 156 -1.16 -6.70 -21.02
N SER A 157 -1.77 -7.08 -19.89
CA SER A 157 -3.22 -7.01 -19.66
C SER A 157 -3.54 -6.98 -18.15
N ALA A 158 -4.79 -6.67 -17.81
CA ALA A 158 -5.27 -6.73 -16.44
C ALA A 158 -5.31 -8.17 -15.89
N GLU A 159 -5.55 -9.14 -16.76
CA GLU A 159 -5.53 -10.56 -16.43
C GLU A 159 -4.14 -11.05 -16.12
N ASP A 160 -3.12 -10.62 -16.89
CA ASP A 160 -1.73 -10.95 -16.64
C ASP A 160 -1.24 -10.34 -15.33
N ASP A 161 -1.59 -9.07 -15.05
CA ASP A 161 -1.24 -8.41 -13.78
C ASP A 161 -1.83 -9.17 -12.57
N LEU A 162 -3.09 -9.60 -12.67
CA LEU A 162 -3.73 -10.43 -11.66
C LEU A 162 -3.10 -11.82 -11.53
N TYR A 163 -2.72 -12.45 -12.65
CA TYR A 163 -2.01 -13.71 -12.63
C TYR A 163 -0.69 -13.61 -11.85
N TYR A 164 0.15 -12.62 -12.17
CA TYR A 164 1.41 -12.40 -11.44
C TYR A 164 1.20 -11.97 -9.99
N LEU A 165 0.09 -11.29 -9.68
CA LEU A 165 -0.28 -11.01 -8.30
C LEU A 165 -0.61 -12.29 -7.53
N LYS A 166 -1.35 -13.22 -8.16
CA LYS A 166 -1.64 -14.54 -7.57
C LYS A 166 -0.35 -15.30 -7.28
N GLU A 167 0.59 -15.32 -8.22
CA GLU A 167 1.91 -15.91 -8.04
C GLU A 167 2.66 -15.35 -6.81
N LYS A 168 2.58 -14.02 -6.57
CA LYS A 168 3.16 -13.39 -5.36
C LYS A 168 2.48 -13.86 -4.07
N VAL A 169 1.16 -14.01 -4.09
CA VAL A 169 0.39 -14.48 -2.93
C VAL A 169 0.69 -15.94 -2.66
N ASP A 170 0.76 -16.78 -3.71
CA ASP A 170 1.10 -18.22 -3.60
C ASP A 170 2.53 -18.43 -3.12
N ALA A 171 3.46 -17.53 -3.48
CA ALA A 171 4.82 -17.48 -2.94
C ALA A 171 4.88 -17.12 -1.46
N GLY A 172 3.79 -16.59 -0.87
CA GLY A 172 3.66 -16.33 0.56
C GLY A 172 3.48 -14.87 0.96
N ALA A 173 3.11 -13.97 0.06
CA ALA A 173 2.66 -12.63 0.45
C ALA A 173 1.36 -12.71 1.26
N GLN A 174 1.34 -12.07 2.44
CA GLN A 174 0.28 -12.24 3.45
C GLN A 174 -0.71 -11.08 3.47
N PHE A 175 -0.37 -9.96 2.86
CA PHE A 175 -1.25 -8.80 2.65
C PHE A 175 -0.77 -8.00 1.43
N LEU A 176 -1.66 -7.18 0.88
CA LEU A 176 -1.39 -6.36 -0.29
C LEU A 176 -1.67 -4.89 0.03
N ILE A 177 -0.88 -4.00 -0.54
CA ILE A 177 -1.12 -2.55 -0.55
C ILE A 177 -1.27 -2.12 -1.99
N THR A 178 -2.36 -1.39 -2.30
CA THR A 178 -2.58 -0.96 -3.69
C THR A 178 -1.71 0.24 -4.05
N GLN A 179 -1.37 0.35 -5.33
CA GLN A 179 -0.94 1.63 -5.90
C GLN A 179 -2.06 2.66 -5.71
N LEU A 180 -1.70 3.96 -5.70
CA LEU A 180 -2.69 5.05 -5.61
C LEU A 180 -3.70 5.00 -6.76
N PHE A 181 -4.93 5.39 -6.48
CA PHE A 181 -6.04 5.52 -7.41
C PHE A 181 -7.00 6.62 -6.91
N PHE A 182 -7.87 7.12 -7.78
CA PHE A 182 -8.80 8.22 -7.44
C PHE A 182 -10.27 7.87 -7.62
N GLU A 183 -10.60 6.69 -8.11
CA GLU A 183 -11.98 6.22 -8.31
C GLU A 183 -12.19 4.89 -7.57
N ASN A 184 -13.06 4.89 -6.55
CA ASN A 184 -13.26 3.72 -5.68
C ASN A 184 -13.81 2.49 -6.41
N ALA A 185 -14.56 2.70 -7.49
CA ALA A 185 -15.07 1.61 -8.32
C ALA A 185 -13.93 0.71 -8.84
N LEU A 186 -12.78 1.29 -9.18
CA LEU A 186 -11.59 0.54 -9.63
C LEU A 186 -11.06 -0.40 -8.54
N TYR A 187 -11.01 0.08 -7.30
CA TYR A 187 -10.59 -0.75 -6.16
C TYR A 187 -11.57 -1.89 -5.91
N PHE A 188 -12.87 -1.61 -5.87
CA PHE A 188 -13.86 -2.65 -5.59
C PHE A 188 -13.93 -3.71 -6.70
N ASP A 189 -13.84 -3.29 -7.97
CA ASP A 189 -13.76 -4.23 -9.09
C ASP A 189 -12.49 -5.07 -9.05
N PHE A 190 -11.36 -4.45 -8.76
CA PHE A 190 -10.09 -5.14 -8.59
C PHE A 190 -10.15 -6.19 -7.46
N VAL A 191 -10.69 -5.82 -6.28
CA VAL A 191 -10.85 -6.76 -5.17
C VAL A 191 -11.74 -7.94 -5.57
N ARG A 192 -12.87 -7.68 -6.24
CA ARG A 192 -13.75 -8.73 -6.73
C ARG A 192 -13.00 -9.69 -7.67
N ARG A 193 -12.30 -9.18 -8.69
CA ARG A 193 -11.51 -10.00 -9.64
C ARG A 193 -10.40 -10.77 -8.93
N ALA A 194 -9.74 -10.17 -7.94
CA ALA A 194 -8.72 -10.84 -7.14
C ALA A 194 -9.33 -12.04 -6.35
N ARG A 195 -10.51 -11.85 -5.74
CA ARG A 195 -11.22 -12.92 -5.03
C ARG A 195 -11.65 -14.06 -5.99
N ASP A 196 -12.12 -13.71 -7.18
CA ASP A 196 -12.55 -14.68 -8.20
C ASP A 196 -11.42 -15.66 -8.60
N ILE A 197 -10.16 -15.26 -8.47
CA ILE A 197 -8.98 -16.12 -8.74
C ILE A 197 -8.32 -16.68 -7.46
N GLY A 198 -8.97 -16.55 -6.30
CA GLY A 198 -8.48 -17.12 -5.03
C GLY A 198 -7.37 -16.31 -4.35
N ILE A 199 -7.34 -15.00 -4.50
CA ILE A 199 -6.52 -14.10 -3.68
C ILE A 199 -7.35 -13.69 -2.48
N ASP A 200 -7.16 -14.33 -1.32
CA ASP A 200 -7.96 -14.11 -0.10
C ASP A 200 -7.27 -13.21 0.94
N VAL A 201 -6.00 -12.88 0.75
CA VAL A 201 -5.26 -11.99 1.66
C VAL A 201 -5.85 -10.58 1.69
N PRO A 202 -5.70 -9.83 2.81
CA PRO A 202 -6.17 -8.45 2.91
C PRO A 202 -5.55 -7.56 1.82
N ILE A 203 -6.37 -6.71 1.19
CA ILE A 203 -5.96 -5.72 0.18
C ILE A 203 -6.25 -4.33 0.76
N VAL A 204 -5.19 -3.63 1.19
CA VAL A 204 -5.28 -2.31 1.80
C VAL A 204 -5.19 -1.24 0.72
N PRO A 205 -6.20 -0.35 0.55
CA PRO A 205 -6.14 0.72 -0.43
C PRO A 205 -5.09 1.77 -0.05
N GLY A 206 -4.25 2.12 -1.03
CA GLY A 206 -3.26 3.18 -0.95
C GLY A 206 -3.85 4.51 -1.43
N ILE A 207 -3.88 5.52 -0.58
CA ILE A 207 -4.50 6.82 -0.84
C ILE A 207 -3.47 7.94 -0.76
N MET A 208 -3.38 8.74 -1.80
CA MET A 208 -2.55 9.94 -1.84
C MET A 208 -3.41 11.20 -1.71
N PRO A 209 -3.29 11.97 -0.60
CA PRO A 209 -3.96 13.25 -0.47
C PRO A 209 -3.48 14.24 -1.55
N ILE A 210 -4.40 14.87 -2.24
CA ILE A 210 -4.08 15.86 -3.28
C ILE A 210 -3.81 17.20 -2.60
N THR A 211 -2.56 17.66 -2.66
CA THR A 211 -2.16 18.95 -2.07
C THR A 211 -1.58 19.91 -3.11
N ASN A 212 -1.26 19.41 -4.30
CA ASN A 212 -0.66 20.16 -5.39
C ASN A 212 -0.96 19.47 -6.74
N VAL A 213 -1.43 20.22 -7.73
CA VAL A 213 -1.82 19.67 -9.05
C VAL A 213 -0.61 19.12 -9.81
N LYS A 214 0.51 19.85 -9.85
CA LYS A 214 1.73 19.40 -10.56
C LYS A 214 2.30 18.12 -9.93
N GLN A 215 2.25 18.01 -8.61
CA GLN A 215 2.67 16.81 -7.91
C GLN A 215 1.75 15.63 -8.23
N LEU A 216 0.44 15.83 -8.25
CA LEU A 216 -0.54 14.84 -8.67
C LEU A 216 -0.23 14.33 -10.08
N GLU A 217 -0.10 15.23 -11.07
CA GLU A 217 0.21 14.87 -12.45
C GLU A 217 1.52 14.10 -12.60
N ARG A 218 2.55 14.52 -11.86
CA ARG A 218 3.83 13.80 -11.83
C ARG A 218 3.68 12.38 -11.25
N MET A 219 2.98 12.23 -10.13
CA MET A 219 2.84 10.92 -9.49
C MET A 219 2.01 9.96 -10.36
N THR A 220 0.91 10.45 -10.94
CA THR A 220 0.06 9.65 -11.82
C THR A 220 0.78 9.24 -13.11
N SER A 221 1.62 10.11 -13.69
CA SER A 221 2.42 9.75 -14.87
C SER A 221 3.47 8.67 -14.57
N LEU A 222 3.98 8.59 -13.35
CA LEU A 222 4.96 7.58 -12.95
C LEU A 222 4.32 6.20 -12.69
N CYS A 223 3.12 6.18 -12.12
CA CYS A 223 2.48 4.92 -11.71
C CYS A 223 1.32 4.47 -12.62
N GLY A 224 0.98 5.25 -13.64
CA GLY A 224 -0.09 4.94 -14.58
C GLY A 224 -1.52 5.16 -14.04
N ALA A 225 -1.68 5.72 -12.84
CA ALA A 225 -3.00 5.98 -12.27
C ALA A 225 -3.75 7.06 -13.06
N SER A 226 -5.03 6.85 -13.30
CA SER A 226 -5.90 7.79 -14.00
C SER A 226 -6.43 8.89 -13.07
N ILE A 227 -6.61 10.09 -13.62
CA ILE A 227 -7.28 11.19 -12.92
C ILE A 227 -8.68 11.33 -13.52
N PRO A 228 -9.78 11.02 -12.77
CA PRO A 228 -11.14 11.16 -13.27
C PRO A 228 -11.42 12.55 -13.83
N ALA A 229 -12.13 12.63 -14.97
CA ALA A 229 -12.35 13.90 -15.67
C ALA A 229 -13.02 14.98 -14.78
N ARG A 230 -13.92 14.57 -13.86
CA ARG A 230 -14.54 15.48 -12.91
C ARG A 230 -13.50 16.03 -11.91
N LEU A 231 -12.66 15.16 -11.35
CA LEU A 231 -11.60 15.55 -10.43
C LEU A 231 -10.63 16.52 -11.10
N ARG A 232 -10.20 16.22 -12.33
CA ARG A 232 -9.32 17.08 -13.12
C ARG A 232 -9.92 18.49 -13.32
N ARG A 233 -11.19 18.59 -13.71
CA ARG A 233 -11.87 19.89 -13.87
C ARG A 233 -11.88 20.71 -12.60
N GLU A 234 -12.21 20.09 -11.47
CA GLU A 234 -12.25 20.75 -10.16
C GLU A 234 -10.88 21.24 -9.70
N LEU A 235 -9.82 20.49 -9.99
CA LEU A 235 -8.44 20.88 -9.66
C LEU A 235 -7.95 22.02 -10.57
N VAL A 236 -8.24 21.95 -11.87
CA VAL A 236 -7.86 23.01 -12.84
C VAL A 236 -8.53 24.32 -12.50
N SER A 237 -9.81 24.32 -12.10
CA SER A 237 -10.55 25.54 -11.74
C SER A 237 -10.02 26.25 -10.47
N ARG A 238 -9.13 25.57 -9.70
CA ARG A 238 -8.51 26.08 -8.45
C ARG A 238 -6.99 26.19 -8.56
N SER A 239 -6.42 25.96 -9.73
CA SER A 239 -4.96 25.78 -9.90
C SER A 239 -4.12 27.01 -9.52
N ASP A 240 -4.71 28.20 -9.57
CA ASP A 240 -4.14 29.49 -9.14
C ASP A 240 -4.27 29.76 -7.63
N GLN A 241 -4.99 28.90 -6.90
CA GLN A 241 -5.27 29.01 -5.47
C GLN A 241 -4.79 27.78 -4.70
N PRO A 242 -3.51 27.71 -4.29
CA PRO A 242 -2.92 26.51 -3.67
C PRO A 242 -3.68 26.00 -2.44
N ASP A 243 -4.19 26.88 -1.60
CA ASP A 243 -4.96 26.50 -0.40
C ASP A 243 -6.31 25.88 -0.80
N ALA A 244 -7.00 26.43 -1.82
CA ALA A 244 -8.24 25.87 -2.33
C ALA A 244 -8.03 24.46 -2.96
N VAL A 245 -6.89 24.23 -3.63
CA VAL A 245 -6.49 22.89 -4.13
C VAL A 245 -6.32 21.92 -2.96
N LYS A 246 -5.61 22.33 -1.91
CA LYS A 246 -5.35 21.50 -0.73
C LYS A 246 -6.65 21.18 0.03
N ASP A 247 -7.50 22.17 0.27
CA ASP A 247 -8.78 21.98 0.99
C ASP A 247 -9.71 21.04 0.20
N PHE A 248 -9.80 21.26 -1.11
CA PHE A 248 -10.55 20.36 -2.00
C PHE A 248 -9.98 18.93 -1.98
N GLY A 249 -8.64 18.79 -2.05
CA GLY A 249 -7.98 17.49 -2.03
C GLY A 249 -8.17 16.74 -0.72
N VAL A 250 -8.14 17.44 0.43
CA VAL A 250 -8.46 16.85 1.75
C VAL A 250 -9.92 16.38 1.79
N ALA A 251 -10.86 17.19 1.34
CA ALA A 251 -12.27 16.82 1.29
C ALA A 251 -12.50 15.60 0.38
N TYR A 252 -11.91 15.60 -0.83
CA TYR A 252 -11.99 14.50 -1.77
C TYR A 252 -11.47 13.19 -1.17
N ALA A 253 -10.25 13.20 -0.63
CA ALA A 253 -9.64 12.01 -0.03
C ALA A 253 -10.40 11.53 1.22
N THR A 254 -11.01 12.44 2.01
CA THR A 254 -11.85 12.05 3.14
C THR A 254 -13.09 11.28 2.67
N MET A 255 -13.77 11.77 1.64
CA MET A 255 -14.93 11.09 1.05
C MET A 255 -14.54 9.75 0.43
N GLN A 256 -13.43 9.70 -0.30
CA GLN A 256 -12.87 8.49 -0.88
C GLN A 256 -12.61 7.43 0.19
N CYS A 257 -11.89 7.78 1.24
CA CYS A 257 -11.60 6.86 2.35
C CYS A 257 -12.87 6.40 3.08
N ALA A 258 -13.82 7.32 3.32
CA ALA A 258 -15.07 6.97 3.99
C ALA A 258 -15.91 5.96 3.19
N GLU A 259 -15.95 6.10 1.87
CA GLU A 259 -16.64 5.15 0.99
C GLU A 259 -15.92 3.79 0.95
N LEU A 260 -14.58 3.77 0.84
CA LEU A 260 -13.78 2.54 0.89
C LEU A 260 -14.02 1.77 2.20
N LEU A 261 -14.01 2.45 3.33
CA LEU A 261 -14.22 1.84 4.64
C LEU A 261 -15.64 1.33 4.85
N ARG A 262 -16.67 2.05 4.34
CA ARG A 262 -18.06 1.54 4.31
C ARG A 262 -18.19 0.31 3.43
N GLY A 263 -17.45 0.27 2.33
CA GLY A 263 -17.40 -0.87 1.41
C GLY A 263 -16.61 -2.08 1.91
N GLY A 264 -16.08 -2.02 3.15
CA GLY A 264 -15.39 -3.15 3.79
C GLY A 264 -13.89 -3.22 3.51
N ALA A 265 -13.26 -2.14 3.07
CA ALA A 265 -11.80 -2.10 2.99
C ALA A 265 -11.18 -2.35 4.39
N PRO A 266 -10.11 -3.18 4.49
CA PRO A 266 -9.54 -3.57 5.79
C PRO A 266 -8.81 -2.44 6.49
N GLY A 267 -8.63 -1.31 5.84
CA GLY A 267 -7.94 -0.12 6.34
C GLY A 267 -7.63 0.87 5.24
N VAL A 268 -6.72 1.81 5.51
CA VAL A 268 -6.21 2.78 4.54
C VAL A 268 -4.73 3.01 4.77
N HIS A 269 -3.94 2.92 3.70
CA HIS A 269 -2.54 3.28 3.66
C HIS A 269 -2.36 4.65 3.00
N PHE A 270 -1.76 5.63 3.70
CA PHE A 270 -1.62 6.99 3.20
C PHE A 270 -0.23 7.27 2.66
N TYR A 271 -0.12 7.68 1.41
CA TYR A 271 1.10 8.21 0.80
C TYR A 271 1.29 9.66 1.26
N THR A 272 2.04 9.86 2.35
CA THR A 272 2.14 11.18 3.03
C THR A 272 3.09 12.15 2.34
N LEU A 273 4.02 11.65 1.54
CA LEU A 273 5.13 12.42 0.94
C LEU A 273 5.93 13.21 2.00
N ASN A 274 6.16 12.57 3.16
CA ASN A 274 6.82 13.14 4.34
C ASN A 274 6.14 14.41 4.90
N ARG A 275 4.81 14.54 4.70
CA ARG A 275 4.01 15.69 5.17
C ARG A 275 2.79 15.23 5.94
N SER A 276 2.53 15.83 7.08
CA SER A 276 1.44 15.42 7.98
C SER A 276 0.11 16.16 7.80
N PRO A 277 0.03 17.46 7.39
CA PRO A 277 -1.19 18.25 7.60
C PRO A 277 -2.44 17.67 6.91
N ALA A 278 -2.34 17.29 5.63
CA ALA A 278 -3.48 16.75 4.88
C ALA A 278 -3.91 15.40 5.43
N THR A 279 -2.97 14.47 5.62
CA THR A 279 -3.22 13.15 6.17
C THR A 279 -3.82 13.22 7.57
N ARG A 280 -3.30 14.14 8.41
CA ARG A 280 -3.84 14.38 9.76
C ARG A 280 -5.30 14.82 9.72
N ALA A 281 -5.64 15.77 8.85
CA ALA A 281 -7.01 16.25 8.70
C ALA A 281 -7.96 15.13 8.26
N ILE A 282 -7.57 14.35 7.24
CA ILE A 282 -8.35 13.23 6.72
C ILE A 282 -8.57 12.18 7.81
N LEU A 283 -7.50 11.68 8.45
CA LEU A 283 -7.63 10.62 9.44
C LEU A 283 -8.39 11.08 10.69
N SER A 284 -8.24 12.33 11.11
CA SER A 284 -9.04 12.91 12.21
C SER A 284 -10.52 12.91 11.88
N ALA A 285 -10.91 13.30 10.66
CA ALA A 285 -12.28 13.26 10.21
C ALA A 285 -12.83 11.83 10.16
N LEU A 286 -12.06 10.87 9.62
CA LEU A 286 -12.46 9.46 9.56
C LEU A 286 -12.66 8.86 10.96
N LYS A 287 -11.78 9.17 11.93
CA LYS A 287 -11.92 8.69 13.32
C LYS A 287 -13.10 9.31 14.05
N LEU A 288 -13.51 10.51 13.68
CA LEU A 288 -14.73 11.14 14.19
C LEU A 288 -15.98 10.53 13.56
N LEU A 289 -15.97 10.34 12.23
CA LEU A 289 -17.12 9.84 11.46
C LEU A 289 -17.35 8.33 11.62
N ARG A 290 -16.29 7.56 11.83
CA ARG A 290 -16.29 6.09 11.97
C ARG A 290 -17.12 5.36 10.89
N PRO A 291 -16.86 5.63 9.57
CA PRO A 291 -17.71 5.15 8.50
C PRO A 291 -17.77 3.61 8.40
N TRP A 292 -16.84 2.89 8.99
CA TRP A 292 -16.83 1.42 9.08
C TRP A 292 -17.88 0.85 10.03
N GLU A 293 -18.45 1.64 10.93
CA GLU A 293 -19.55 1.19 11.80
C GLU A 293 -20.86 1.09 11.03
N ASP A 294 -21.02 1.86 9.96
CA ASP A 294 -22.16 1.82 9.05
C ASP A 294 -22.12 0.64 8.06
N ALA A 295 -20.98 -0.03 7.91
CA ALA A 295 -20.78 -1.15 6.97
C ALA A 295 -21.74 -2.34 7.20
N GLY A 296 -22.30 -2.46 8.41
CA GLY A 296 -23.32 -3.48 8.74
C GLY A 296 -24.69 -3.24 8.14
N VAL A 297 -25.01 -2.02 7.70
CA VAL A 297 -26.35 -1.65 7.19
C VAL A 297 -26.50 -1.97 5.70
N TYR A 298 -25.41 -1.96 4.94
CA TYR A 298 -25.43 -2.16 3.47
C TYR A 298 -24.74 -3.44 3.00
N GLY A 299 -23.93 -4.12 3.82
CA GLY A 299 -23.06 -5.24 3.40
C GLY A 299 -23.53 -6.64 3.77
N ARG A 300 -24.57 -6.82 4.62
CA ARG A 300 -25.03 -8.15 5.04
C ARG A 300 -26.09 -8.79 4.17
N SER A 301 -26.66 -8.08 3.21
CA SER A 301 -27.77 -8.58 2.38
C SER A 301 -27.33 -9.26 1.07
N SER A 302 -26.04 -9.33 0.72
CA SER A 302 -25.61 -9.87 -0.58
C SER A 302 -24.62 -11.05 -0.57
N ILE A 303 -24.17 -11.54 0.60
CA ILE A 303 -23.18 -12.63 0.64
C ILE A 303 -23.70 -13.92 1.32
N SER A 304 -24.91 -13.95 1.92
CA SER A 304 -25.40 -15.11 2.67
C SER A 304 -26.51 -15.91 2.00
N SER A 305 -26.69 -15.87 0.68
CA SER A 305 -27.74 -16.65 0.00
C SER A 305 -27.28 -17.45 -1.23
N PHE A 306 -26.06 -18.00 -1.21
CA PHE A 306 -25.66 -19.06 -2.12
C PHE A 306 -25.04 -20.22 -1.34
N SER A 307 -25.83 -20.90 -0.52
CA SER A 307 -25.54 -22.28 -0.11
C SER A 307 -26.69 -23.17 -0.52
N ALA A 308 -26.46 -23.88 -1.59
CA ALA A 308 -26.89 -25.22 -1.97
C ALA A 308 -28.16 -25.78 -1.33
N THR A 309 -29.22 -25.89 -2.13
CA THR A 309 -30.10 -27.04 -2.09
C THR A 309 -30.40 -27.49 -3.54
N ALA A 310 -29.50 -28.26 -4.11
CA ALA A 310 -29.83 -29.16 -5.21
C ALA A 310 -30.18 -30.50 -4.59
N GLY A 311 -31.44 -30.65 -4.16
CA GLY A 311 -32.02 -31.95 -3.85
C GLY A 311 -32.24 -32.73 -5.15
N VAL A 312 -31.59 -33.87 -5.28
CA VAL A 312 -31.83 -34.85 -6.29
C VAL A 312 -33.18 -35.55 -5.99
N PRO A 313 -34.16 -35.56 -6.89
CA PRO A 313 -35.32 -36.41 -6.71
C PRO A 313 -34.95 -37.85 -7.13
N SER A 314 -35.00 -38.74 -6.17
CA SER A 314 -35.04 -40.19 -6.42
C SER A 314 -36.36 -40.56 -7.11
N GLY A 315 -36.34 -40.89 -8.40
CA GLY A 315 -37.42 -41.50 -9.13
C GLY A 315 -37.41 -43.01 -8.93
N ARG A 316 -38.48 -43.52 -8.38
CA ARG A 316 -38.86 -44.93 -8.43
C ARG A 316 -39.73 -45.17 -9.66
N SER A 317 -39.56 -46.34 -10.19
CA SER A 317 -40.27 -47.29 -11.01
C SER A 317 -39.89 -47.33 -12.46
#